data_8be2fe683497a9d080dcc21affaa4bff
#
_entry.id   8be2fe683497a9d080dcc21affaa4bff
#
_cell.length_a   1.000
_cell.length_b   1.000
_cell.length_c   1.000
_cell.angle_alpha   90.00
_cell.angle_beta   90.00
_cell.angle_gamma   90.00
#
_symmetry.space_group_name_H-M   'P 1'
#
loop_
_entity.id
_entity.type
_entity.pdbx_description
1 polymer ?
#
loop_
_entity_poly.entity_id
_entity_poly.type
_entity_poly.pdbx_seq_one_letter_code
_entity_poly.pdbx_strand_id
1 'polypeptide(L)'
;TRPVTCGVNIFFNLLSSMGFGVYSDKKAEDTSPKKKAVGSEFYNRLAGMVGDTFMKMGACLHGCDVKTRDAYENMDIAGYNYGILRYRHDLKKYPKRLILGTETFCRDAAKFYEIAEKHPRILGDFVWAGMDYIGETGVGAWEYEDYAPKNAPKSHWLTAGSGRIDITGKPLGEALYTKVVYEQEKGPFLAVRPVYQTGKHSPSAWKMTDAMESWSFRGCEGKRAEVEVYTRESAAALFLNGRKIAKKKRKKDCRIRFTVPYENGCLKAIVYDEAGEEAGCCELITAGATTCLLMIPEKSTVKD
;
A
#
# COMPACT_ATOMS: atom_id res chain seq x y z
N THR A 1 33.43 -1.30 -7.40
CA THR A 1 32.34 -2.27 -7.65
C THR A 1 31.09 -1.85 -6.92
N ARG A 2 29.92 -2.01 -7.55
CA ARG A 2 28.62 -1.73 -6.94
C ARG A 2 28.00 -3.06 -6.53
N PRO A 3 27.28 -3.14 -5.39
CA PRO A 3 26.56 -4.35 -5.00
C PRO A 3 25.46 -4.68 -6.00
N VAL A 4 25.29 -5.97 -6.26
CA VAL A 4 24.31 -6.52 -7.20
C VAL A 4 23.14 -7.11 -6.43
N THR A 5 21.92 -6.78 -6.88
CA THR A 5 20.68 -7.36 -6.37
C THR A 5 19.66 -7.51 -7.51
N CYS A 6 18.68 -8.38 -7.33
CA CYS A 6 17.47 -8.42 -8.16
C CYS A 6 16.26 -8.78 -7.32
N GLY A 7 15.08 -8.29 -7.71
CA GLY A 7 13.81 -8.66 -7.10
C GLY A 7 13.37 -10.05 -7.53
N VAL A 8 13.17 -10.96 -6.58
CA VAL A 8 12.68 -12.31 -6.86
C VAL A 8 11.31 -12.52 -6.24
N ASN A 9 10.29 -12.72 -7.06
CA ASN A 9 8.99 -13.15 -6.56
C ASN A 9 9.07 -14.64 -6.16
N ILE A 10 9.27 -14.85 -4.88
CA ILE A 10 9.65 -16.13 -4.29
C ILE A 10 8.60 -17.21 -4.57
N PHE A 11 7.34 -16.89 -4.34
CA PHE A 11 6.24 -17.85 -4.50
C PHE A 11 5.96 -18.14 -5.97
N PHE A 12 5.96 -17.13 -6.82
CA PHE A 12 5.72 -17.32 -8.24
C PHE A 12 6.83 -18.09 -8.93
N ASN A 13 8.07 -17.99 -8.46
CA ASN A 13 9.18 -18.82 -8.94
C ASN A 13 8.90 -20.32 -8.73
N LEU A 14 8.35 -20.71 -7.57
CA LEU A 14 7.95 -22.09 -7.34
C LEU A 14 6.81 -22.49 -8.28
N LEU A 15 5.75 -21.69 -8.37
CA LEU A 15 4.61 -21.99 -9.25
C LEU A 15 5.04 -22.12 -10.70
N SER A 16 5.92 -21.24 -11.17
CA SER A 16 6.48 -21.28 -12.53
C SER A 16 7.25 -22.58 -12.79
N SER A 17 8.07 -23.03 -11.83
CA SER A 17 8.80 -24.28 -11.91
C SER A 17 7.90 -25.52 -11.95
N MET A 18 6.68 -25.41 -11.43
CA MET A 18 5.63 -26.45 -11.48
C MET A 18 4.82 -26.42 -12.79
N GLY A 19 5.16 -25.51 -13.71
CA GLY A 19 4.48 -25.37 -15.01
C GLY A 19 3.34 -24.36 -15.00
N PHE A 20 3.15 -23.59 -13.91
CA PHE A 20 2.21 -22.48 -13.87
C PHE A 20 2.93 -21.20 -14.32
N GLY A 21 2.38 -20.47 -15.29
CA GLY A 21 2.90 -19.17 -15.72
C GLY A 21 3.57 -19.15 -17.10
N VAL A 22 3.93 -17.95 -17.54
CA VAL A 22 4.50 -17.66 -18.87
C VAL A 22 5.96 -18.10 -19.01
N TYR A 23 6.69 -18.12 -17.91
CA TYR A 23 8.16 -18.25 -17.88
C TYR A 23 8.65 -19.66 -17.49
N SER A 24 7.86 -20.72 -17.73
CA SER A 24 8.38 -22.06 -17.49
C SER A 24 9.29 -22.48 -18.65
N ASP A 25 10.49 -22.99 -18.35
CA ASP A 25 11.44 -23.50 -19.35
C ASP A 25 10.80 -24.54 -20.28
N LYS A 26 9.87 -25.35 -19.75
CA LYS A 26 9.05 -26.30 -20.55
C LYS A 26 8.10 -25.65 -21.54
N LYS A 27 7.80 -24.36 -21.42
CA LYS A 27 6.92 -23.61 -22.33
C LYS A 27 7.69 -22.77 -23.33
N ALA A 28 8.94 -22.43 -23.05
CA ALA A 28 9.81 -21.74 -23.99
C ALA A 28 10.10 -22.63 -25.22
N GLU A 29 10.08 -23.97 -25.05
CA GLU A 29 10.27 -24.95 -26.12
C GLU A 29 8.96 -25.30 -26.87
N ASP A 30 7.78 -24.97 -26.30
CA ASP A 30 6.47 -25.32 -26.88
C ASP A 30 5.89 -24.13 -27.66
N THR A 31 6.24 -24.06 -28.95
CA THR A 31 5.75 -23.05 -29.90
C THR A 31 4.29 -23.28 -30.34
N SER A 32 3.53 -24.17 -29.71
CA SER A 32 2.17 -24.46 -30.10
C SER A 32 1.21 -23.31 -29.77
N PRO A 33 0.37 -22.85 -30.71
CA PRO A 33 -0.49 -21.67 -30.53
C PRO A 33 -1.71 -21.89 -29.62
N LYS A 34 -1.84 -23.05 -28.96
CA LYS A 34 -3.05 -23.46 -28.22
C LYS A 34 -3.05 -23.22 -26.72
N LYS A 35 -1.96 -22.78 -26.09
CA LYS A 35 -1.97 -22.48 -24.66
C LYS A 35 -1.86 -20.97 -24.45
N LYS A 36 -2.95 -20.35 -23.97
CA LYS A 36 -2.91 -18.95 -23.50
C LYS A 36 -1.81 -18.82 -22.46
N ALA A 37 -0.83 -17.97 -22.76
CA ALA A 37 0.17 -17.57 -21.78
C ALA A 37 -0.55 -16.95 -20.56
N VAL A 38 -0.24 -17.44 -19.36
CA VAL A 38 -0.80 -16.89 -18.13
C VAL A 38 0.13 -15.73 -17.72
N GLY A 39 -0.32 -14.50 -17.98
CA GLY A 39 0.41 -13.28 -17.66
C GLY A 39 0.34 -12.87 -16.19
N SER A 40 1.01 -11.78 -15.84
CA SER A 40 0.97 -11.17 -14.50
C SER A 40 -0.45 -10.88 -14.03
N GLU A 41 -1.36 -10.51 -14.94
CA GLU A 41 -2.78 -10.26 -14.65
C GLU A 41 -3.49 -11.43 -13.96
N PHE A 42 -3.18 -12.66 -14.36
CA PHE A 42 -3.76 -13.85 -13.71
C PHE A 42 -3.31 -13.96 -12.25
N TYR A 43 -2.02 -13.78 -11.99
CA TYR A 43 -1.47 -13.86 -10.65
C TYR A 43 -1.95 -12.70 -9.78
N ASN A 44 -2.06 -11.52 -10.34
CA ASN A 44 -2.58 -10.34 -9.66
C ASN A 44 -4.05 -10.54 -9.29
N ARG A 45 -4.85 -11.10 -10.20
CA ARG A 45 -6.25 -11.46 -9.94
C ARG A 45 -6.37 -12.53 -8.86
N LEU A 46 -5.54 -13.56 -8.92
CA LEU A 46 -5.50 -14.62 -7.91
C LEU A 46 -5.12 -14.05 -6.54
N ALA A 47 -4.06 -13.25 -6.45
CA ALA A 47 -3.64 -12.57 -5.23
C ALA A 47 -4.73 -11.62 -4.69
N GLY A 48 -5.45 -10.94 -5.58
CA GLY A 48 -6.62 -10.14 -5.22
C GLY A 48 -7.73 -10.96 -4.55
N MET A 49 -8.03 -12.16 -5.09
CA MET A 49 -9.09 -13.04 -4.56
C MET A 49 -8.70 -13.75 -3.25
N VAL A 50 -7.49 -14.31 -3.19
CA VAL A 50 -7.03 -15.12 -2.03
C VAL A 50 -6.30 -14.30 -0.97
N GLY A 51 -5.99 -13.05 -1.26
CA GLY A 51 -5.34 -12.10 -0.37
C GLY A 51 -3.81 -12.22 -0.33
N ASP A 52 -3.20 -11.18 0.20
CA ASP A 52 -1.75 -11.04 0.35
C ASP A 52 -1.12 -12.12 1.26
N THR A 53 -1.86 -12.59 2.25
CA THR A 53 -1.41 -13.61 3.20
C THR A 53 -1.06 -14.92 2.51
N PHE A 54 -1.83 -15.33 1.50
CA PHE A 54 -1.55 -16.54 0.74
C PHE A 54 -0.20 -16.48 0.04
N MET A 55 0.12 -15.37 -0.62
CA MET A 55 1.43 -15.19 -1.28
C MET A 55 2.58 -15.26 -0.26
N LYS A 56 2.43 -14.60 0.88
CA LYS A 56 3.44 -14.56 1.93
C LYS A 56 3.66 -15.94 2.58
N MET A 57 2.59 -16.68 2.83
CA MET A 57 2.67 -18.06 3.34
C MET A 57 3.26 -19.01 2.30
N GLY A 58 2.83 -18.90 1.04
CA GLY A 58 3.38 -19.66 -0.07
C GLY A 58 4.89 -19.47 -0.20
N ALA A 59 5.39 -18.24 -0.04
CA ALA A 59 6.81 -17.96 -0.06
C ALA A 59 7.64 -18.69 1.02
N CYS A 60 7.00 -19.17 2.09
CA CYS A 60 7.66 -19.94 3.16
C CYS A 60 7.83 -21.42 2.84
N LEU A 61 7.29 -21.93 1.76
CA LEU A 61 7.42 -23.34 1.38
C LEU A 61 8.88 -23.69 1.10
N HIS A 62 9.30 -24.90 1.47
CA HIS A 62 10.65 -25.40 1.23
C HIS A 62 11.03 -25.36 -0.26
N GLY A 63 10.09 -25.69 -1.15
CA GLY A 63 10.28 -25.60 -2.59
C GLY A 63 10.66 -24.20 -3.09
N CYS A 64 10.14 -23.15 -2.44
CA CYS A 64 10.51 -21.77 -2.74
C CYS A 64 11.98 -21.49 -2.41
N ASP A 65 12.47 -22.01 -1.29
CA ASP A 65 13.88 -21.88 -0.94
C ASP A 65 14.78 -22.62 -1.95
N VAL A 66 14.44 -23.87 -2.28
CA VAL A 66 15.21 -24.67 -3.27
C VAL A 66 15.28 -23.96 -4.62
N LYS A 67 14.21 -23.32 -5.08
CA LYS A 67 14.15 -22.66 -6.38
C LYS A 67 14.77 -21.26 -6.43
N THR A 68 15.07 -20.66 -5.28
CA THR A 68 15.57 -19.28 -5.23
C THR A 68 16.97 -19.16 -4.61
N ARG A 69 17.46 -20.20 -3.91
CA ARG A 69 18.73 -20.13 -3.18
C ARG A 69 19.92 -19.82 -4.08
N ASP A 70 20.02 -20.50 -5.24
CA ASP A 70 21.15 -20.34 -6.15
C ASP A 70 21.19 -18.93 -6.75
N ALA A 71 20.02 -18.34 -7.06
CA ALA A 71 19.95 -16.95 -7.49
C ALA A 71 20.46 -16.01 -6.39
N TYR A 72 20.07 -16.23 -5.15
CA TYR A 72 20.49 -15.40 -4.03
C TYR A 72 21.97 -15.59 -3.65
N GLU A 73 22.55 -16.75 -3.87
CA GLU A 73 23.98 -17.01 -3.65
C GLU A 73 24.88 -16.26 -4.64
N ASN A 74 24.35 -15.94 -5.82
CA ASN A 74 25.04 -15.16 -6.84
C ASN A 74 24.82 -13.64 -6.73
N MET A 75 24.13 -13.17 -5.68
CA MET A 75 23.85 -11.77 -5.41
C MET A 75 24.56 -11.29 -4.14
N ASP A 76 25.01 -10.04 -4.14
CA ASP A 76 25.53 -9.39 -2.93
C ASP A 76 24.39 -9.16 -1.92
N ILE A 77 23.19 -8.84 -2.43
CA ILE A 77 22.00 -8.57 -1.65
C ILE A 77 20.82 -9.37 -2.23
N ALA A 78 20.21 -10.20 -1.41
CA ALA A 78 19.04 -10.97 -1.82
C ALA A 78 17.76 -10.11 -1.81
N GLY A 79 17.16 -9.90 -2.98
CA GLY A 79 15.94 -9.12 -3.16
C GLY A 79 14.69 -9.99 -3.05
N TYR A 80 13.83 -9.68 -2.09
CA TYR A 80 12.63 -10.45 -1.79
C TYR A 80 11.37 -9.70 -2.21
N ASN A 81 10.60 -10.25 -3.15
CA ASN A 81 9.27 -9.76 -3.44
C ASN A 81 8.25 -10.52 -2.57
N TYR A 82 7.54 -9.77 -1.71
CA TYR A 82 6.45 -10.26 -0.84
C TYR A 82 6.88 -11.39 0.13
N GLY A 83 8.16 -11.43 0.51
CA GLY A 83 8.77 -12.49 1.31
C GLY A 83 8.89 -12.22 2.81
N ILE A 84 8.21 -11.23 3.35
CA ILE A 84 8.40 -10.75 4.74
C ILE A 84 8.30 -11.86 5.82
N LEU A 85 7.51 -12.90 5.60
CA LEU A 85 7.39 -14.01 6.56
C LEU A 85 8.64 -14.89 6.60
N ARG A 86 9.49 -14.86 5.56
CA ARG A 86 10.74 -15.63 5.49
C ARG A 86 11.92 -14.95 6.17
N TYR A 87 11.91 -13.63 6.33
CA TYR A 87 13.09 -12.88 6.75
C TYR A 87 13.77 -13.48 7.99
N ARG A 88 13.03 -13.70 9.07
CA ARG A 88 13.60 -14.25 10.32
C ARG A 88 14.17 -15.67 10.17
N HIS A 89 13.54 -16.50 9.34
CA HIS A 89 14.01 -17.86 9.04
C HIS A 89 15.29 -17.79 8.20
N ASP A 90 15.30 -17.01 7.12
CA ASP A 90 16.41 -16.94 6.19
C ASP A 90 17.65 -16.24 6.82
N LEU A 91 17.45 -15.27 7.69
CA LEU A 91 18.54 -14.67 8.47
C LEU A 91 19.25 -15.66 9.39
N LYS A 92 18.54 -16.70 9.88
CA LYS A 92 19.14 -17.78 10.66
C LYS A 92 19.81 -18.81 9.77
N LYS A 93 19.13 -19.23 8.71
CA LYS A 93 19.60 -20.27 7.79
C LYS A 93 20.81 -19.83 6.95
N TYR A 94 20.86 -18.56 6.58
CA TYR A 94 21.90 -17.94 5.74
C TYR A 94 22.59 -16.79 6.51
N PRO A 95 23.61 -17.08 7.36
CA PRO A 95 24.17 -16.07 8.28
C PRO A 95 24.84 -14.88 7.61
N LYS A 96 25.29 -15.03 6.33
CA LYS A 96 25.97 -13.98 5.57
C LYS A 96 25.02 -13.20 4.64
N ARG A 97 23.75 -13.65 4.50
CA ARG A 97 22.83 -13.07 3.56
C ARG A 97 22.38 -11.69 4.02
N LEU A 98 22.52 -10.70 3.13
CA LEU A 98 21.86 -9.41 3.23
C LEU A 98 20.49 -9.49 2.52
N ILE A 99 19.48 -8.89 3.10
CA ILE A 99 18.11 -8.92 2.58
C ILE A 99 17.64 -7.51 2.23
N LEU A 100 17.01 -7.37 1.08
CA LEU A 100 16.29 -6.18 0.65
C LEU A 100 14.85 -6.56 0.32
N GLY A 101 13.88 -5.87 0.88
CA GLY A 101 12.48 -5.96 0.44
C GLY A 101 12.33 -5.25 -0.89
N THR A 102 12.45 -5.96 -2.00
CA THR A 102 12.39 -5.35 -3.34
C THR A 102 10.97 -5.08 -3.82
N GLU A 103 9.98 -5.78 -3.25
CA GLU A 103 8.57 -5.46 -3.35
C GLU A 103 7.85 -5.89 -2.06
N THR A 104 7.20 -4.95 -1.39
CA THR A 104 6.47 -5.20 -0.14
C THR A 104 5.07 -4.58 -0.22
N PHE A 105 4.08 -5.25 0.33
CA PHE A 105 2.74 -4.66 0.44
C PHE A 105 2.75 -3.50 1.44
N CYS A 106 2.09 -2.40 1.12
CA CYS A 106 2.00 -1.23 2.00
C CYS A 106 1.53 -1.59 3.42
N ARG A 107 0.59 -2.51 3.55
CA ARG A 107 0.08 -2.99 4.84
C ARG A 107 1.11 -3.70 5.71
N ASP A 108 2.20 -4.17 5.12
CA ASP A 108 3.30 -4.86 5.82
C ASP A 108 4.41 -3.91 6.27
N ALA A 109 4.37 -2.63 5.90
CA ALA A 109 5.42 -1.66 6.18
C ALA A 109 5.76 -1.56 7.67
N ALA A 110 4.76 -1.47 8.56
CA ALA A 110 5.01 -1.40 10.01
C ALA A 110 5.69 -2.67 10.54
N LYS A 111 5.27 -3.85 10.04
CA LYS A 111 5.91 -5.12 10.40
C LYS A 111 7.32 -5.24 9.84
N PHE A 112 7.55 -4.75 8.62
CA PHE A 112 8.88 -4.70 8.03
C PHE A 112 9.80 -3.84 8.88
N TYR A 113 9.37 -2.61 9.23
CA TYR A 113 10.14 -1.69 10.04
C TYR A 113 10.52 -2.30 11.39
N GLU A 114 9.57 -2.91 12.11
CA GLU A 114 9.82 -3.60 13.39
C GLU A 114 10.86 -4.73 13.27
N ILE A 115 10.89 -5.46 12.15
CA ILE A 115 11.85 -6.53 11.92
C ILE A 115 13.22 -5.94 11.56
N ALA A 116 13.25 -4.92 10.70
CA ALA A 116 14.49 -4.31 10.20
C ALA A 116 15.28 -3.63 11.33
N GLU A 117 14.60 -2.92 12.25
CA GLU A 117 15.25 -2.31 13.42
C GLU A 117 16.05 -3.31 14.26
N LYS A 118 15.62 -4.58 14.32
CA LYS A 118 16.23 -5.63 15.12
C LYS A 118 17.28 -6.46 14.35
N HIS A 119 17.38 -6.25 13.03
CA HIS A 119 18.20 -7.09 12.16
C HIS A 119 18.99 -6.26 11.14
N PRO A 120 20.23 -5.83 11.44
CA PRO A 120 21.02 -4.93 10.58
C PRO A 120 21.37 -5.51 9.22
N ARG A 121 21.11 -6.79 8.96
CA ARG A 121 21.24 -7.44 7.65
C ARG A 121 20.02 -7.26 6.74
N ILE A 122 18.96 -6.61 7.22
CA ILE A 122 17.85 -6.14 6.41
C ILE A 122 18.15 -4.69 6.06
N LEU A 123 18.44 -4.44 4.79
CA LEU A 123 19.00 -3.16 4.34
C LEU A 123 17.95 -2.10 4.05
N GLY A 124 16.76 -2.51 3.64
CA GLY A 124 15.70 -1.58 3.27
C GLY A 124 14.51 -2.27 2.64
N ASP A 125 13.57 -1.45 2.20
CA ASP A 125 12.28 -1.87 1.67
C ASP A 125 11.84 -0.97 0.52
N PHE A 126 11.21 -1.58 -0.49
CA PHE A 126 10.52 -0.90 -1.57
C PHE A 126 9.05 -1.31 -1.54
N VAL A 127 8.21 -0.42 -1.03
CA VAL A 127 6.77 -0.66 -1.01
C VAL A 127 6.20 -0.51 -2.41
N TRP A 128 5.49 -1.53 -2.91
CA TRP A 128 4.80 -1.48 -4.19
C TRP A 128 3.41 -0.87 -4.03
N ALA A 129 3.12 0.32 -4.62
CA ALA A 129 4.09 1.06 -5.40
C ALA A 129 4.28 2.47 -4.82
N GLY A 130 5.37 3.12 -5.18
CA GLY A 130 5.62 4.52 -4.82
C GLY A 130 4.65 5.46 -5.53
N MET A 131 4.96 5.88 -6.75
CA MET A 131 4.07 6.63 -7.62
C MET A 131 3.22 5.69 -8.47
N ASP A 132 1.99 6.06 -8.73
CA ASP A 132 1.11 5.28 -9.61
C ASP A 132 1.60 5.34 -11.06
N TYR A 133 1.19 4.38 -11.87
CA TYR A 133 1.72 4.19 -13.20
C TYR A 133 0.66 3.70 -14.19
N ILE A 134 0.91 3.89 -15.47
CA ILE A 134 0.11 3.38 -16.57
C ILE A 134 0.51 1.92 -16.82
N GLY A 135 -0.47 1.04 -16.92
CA GLY A 135 -0.30 -0.40 -17.04
C GLY A 135 -0.87 -1.15 -15.84
N GLU A 136 -1.06 -2.45 -15.95
CA GLU A 136 -1.70 -3.31 -14.93
C GLU A 136 -2.99 -2.70 -14.37
N THR A 137 -3.79 -2.10 -15.25
CA THR A 137 -4.91 -1.22 -14.93
C THR A 137 -5.84 -1.79 -13.84
N GLY A 138 -6.01 -1.02 -12.77
CA GLY A 138 -6.88 -1.36 -11.66
C GLY A 138 -6.38 -2.48 -10.75
N VAL A 139 -5.12 -2.95 -10.86
CA VAL A 139 -4.58 -4.01 -9.99
C VAL A 139 -4.63 -3.64 -8.50
N GLY A 140 -4.36 -2.38 -8.19
CA GLY A 140 -4.40 -1.82 -6.83
C GLY A 140 -5.68 -1.06 -6.53
N ALA A 141 -6.66 -1.04 -7.42
CA ALA A 141 -7.90 -0.29 -7.21
C ALA A 141 -8.93 -1.11 -6.43
N TRP A 142 -9.70 -0.42 -5.60
CA TRP A 142 -10.94 -0.94 -5.05
C TRP A 142 -12.13 -0.51 -5.92
N GLU A 143 -12.95 -1.46 -6.31
CA GLU A 143 -14.21 -1.22 -7.02
C GLU A 143 -15.37 -1.47 -6.06
N TYR A 144 -16.24 -0.51 -5.93
CA TYR A 144 -17.41 -0.54 -5.07
C TYR A 144 -18.65 -0.96 -5.85
N GLU A 145 -19.64 -1.54 -5.18
CA GLU A 145 -20.88 -1.97 -5.83
C GLU A 145 -21.70 -0.81 -6.39
N ASP A 146 -21.56 0.36 -5.78
CA ASP A 146 -22.22 1.60 -6.20
C ASP A 146 -21.40 2.43 -7.22
N TYR A 147 -20.15 2.07 -7.44
CA TYR A 147 -19.24 2.76 -8.36
C TYR A 147 -19.01 1.96 -9.65
N ALA A 148 -18.76 0.65 -9.54
CA ALA A 148 -18.53 -0.23 -10.67
C ALA A 148 -19.41 -1.47 -10.57
N PRO A 149 -20.17 -1.83 -11.63
CA PRO A 149 -20.95 -3.07 -11.66
C PRO A 149 -20.03 -4.28 -11.43
N LYS A 150 -20.51 -5.29 -10.70
CA LYS A 150 -19.75 -6.51 -10.34
C LYS A 150 -19.07 -7.20 -11.53
N ASN A 151 -19.63 -7.06 -12.72
CA ASN A 151 -19.15 -7.70 -13.95
C ASN A 151 -18.51 -6.70 -14.94
N ALA A 152 -18.33 -5.43 -14.55
CA ALA A 152 -17.66 -4.49 -15.42
C ALA A 152 -16.17 -4.86 -15.52
N PRO A 153 -15.61 -4.93 -16.74
CA PRO A 153 -14.17 -5.06 -16.87
C PRO A 153 -13.50 -3.83 -16.23
N LYS A 154 -12.33 -4.02 -15.63
CA LYS A 154 -11.51 -2.92 -15.07
C LYS A 154 -10.98 -1.93 -16.12
N SER A 155 -11.56 -1.94 -17.32
CA SER A 155 -11.20 -1.14 -18.49
C SER A 155 -11.39 0.37 -18.32
N HIS A 156 -12.11 0.80 -17.27
CA HIS A 156 -12.26 2.23 -16.93
C HIS A 156 -11.09 2.79 -16.12
N TRP A 157 -10.20 1.95 -15.62
CA TRP A 157 -8.99 2.39 -14.95
C TRP A 157 -7.90 2.68 -15.98
N LEU A 158 -7.27 3.87 -15.87
CA LEU A 158 -6.15 4.26 -16.71
C LEU A 158 -4.80 3.85 -16.09
N THR A 159 -4.76 3.76 -14.76
CA THR A 159 -3.55 3.46 -13.98
C THR A 159 -3.72 2.18 -13.18
N ALA A 160 -2.63 1.69 -12.60
CA ALA A 160 -2.63 0.52 -11.73
C ALA A 160 -3.48 0.73 -10.47
N GLY A 161 -3.54 1.96 -9.94
CA GLY A 161 -4.24 2.29 -8.69
C GLY A 161 -3.52 1.79 -7.43
N SER A 162 -2.29 1.28 -7.56
CA SER A 162 -1.47 0.76 -6.46
C SER A 162 -0.50 1.79 -5.89
N GLY A 163 -0.35 2.96 -6.54
CA GLY A 163 0.53 4.02 -6.09
C GLY A 163 0.12 4.62 -4.75
N ARG A 164 1.09 4.88 -3.89
CA ARG A 164 0.92 5.68 -2.67
C ARG A 164 0.83 7.18 -2.99
N ILE A 165 1.43 7.57 -4.10
CA ILE A 165 1.30 8.89 -4.73
C ILE A 165 0.54 8.64 -6.03
N ASP A 166 -0.51 9.40 -6.30
CA ASP A 166 -1.26 9.25 -7.53
C ASP A 166 -0.50 9.78 -8.75
N ILE A 167 -1.01 9.52 -9.96
CA ILE A 167 -0.33 9.92 -11.20
C ILE A 167 -0.18 11.44 -11.36
N THR A 168 -0.92 12.23 -10.58
CA THR A 168 -0.81 13.70 -10.55
C THR A 168 0.23 14.22 -9.55
N GLY A 169 0.85 13.31 -8.78
CA GLY A 169 1.82 13.65 -7.74
C GLY A 169 1.21 13.88 -6.36
N LYS A 170 -0.10 13.64 -6.18
CA LYS A 170 -0.76 13.85 -4.89
C LYS A 170 -0.52 12.64 -3.96
N PRO A 171 0.00 12.86 -2.73
CA PRO A 171 0.09 11.81 -1.72
C PRO A 171 -1.31 11.32 -1.30
N LEU A 172 -1.46 9.99 -1.22
CA LEU A 172 -2.65 9.32 -0.72
C LEU A 172 -2.43 8.86 0.73
N GLY A 173 -3.47 8.32 1.37
CA GLY A 173 -3.39 7.85 2.75
C GLY A 173 -2.27 6.82 2.97
N GLU A 174 -1.96 5.98 1.99
CA GLU A 174 -0.85 5.03 2.06
C GLU A 174 0.53 5.72 2.10
N ALA A 175 0.69 6.88 1.44
CA ALA A 175 1.92 7.67 1.54
C ALA A 175 2.08 8.25 2.94
N LEU A 176 1.03 8.84 3.49
CA LEU A 176 1.02 9.40 4.85
C LEU A 176 1.30 8.32 5.90
N TYR A 177 0.69 7.15 5.74
CA TYR A 177 0.95 5.99 6.59
C TYR A 177 2.42 5.59 6.58
N THR A 178 3.02 5.45 5.40
CA THR A 178 4.42 5.02 5.30
C THR A 178 5.41 6.08 5.76
N LYS A 179 5.12 7.39 5.61
CA LYS A 179 5.92 8.46 6.22
C LYS A 179 6.03 8.31 7.74
N VAL A 180 4.91 8.00 8.41
CA VAL A 180 4.88 7.78 9.85
C VAL A 180 5.58 6.48 10.24
N VAL A 181 5.34 5.39 9.50
CA VAL A 181 5.96 4.08 9.76
C VAL A 181 7.48 4.16 9.72
N TYR A 182 8.03 4.80 8.68
CA TYR A 182 9.48 4.92 8.47
C TYR A 182 10.09 6.16 9.15
N GLU A 183 9.36 6.84 10.05
CA GLU A 183 9.80 8.01 10.81
C GLU A 183 10.31 9.18 9.96
N GLN A 184 9.86 9.24 8.70
CA GLN A 184 10.18 10.37 7.83
C GLN A 184 9.50 11.65 8.31
N GLU A 185 8.27 11.52 8.81
CA GLU A 185 7.51 12.60 9.45
C GLU A 185 6.75 12.04 10.66
N LYS A 186 6.71 12.79 11.76
CA LYS A 186 6.06 12.32 13.00
C LYS A 186 4.54 12.19 12.88
N GLY A 187 3.91 12.94 11.98
CA GLY A 187 2.46 13.11 11.98
C GLY A 187 1.98 13.89 13.21
N PRO A 188 0.72 13.78 13.63
CA PRO A 188 -0.31 12.91 13.06
C PRO A 188 -0.81 13.38 11.70
N PHE A 189 -1.29 12.44 10.87
CA PHE A 189 -2.00 12.77 9.64
C PHE A 189 -3.43 12.22 9.70
N LEU A 190 -4.36 12.96 9.12
CA LEU A 190 -5.73 12.57 8.91
C LEU A 190 -5.97 12.22 7.45
N ALA A 191 -6.60 11.07 7.21
CA ALA A 191 -7.12 10.73 5.90
C ALA A 191 -8.52 10.14 6.02
N VAL A 192 -9.35 10.34 5.01
CA VAL A 192 -10.73 9.90 4.98
C VAL A 192 -10.99 9.13 3.70
N ARG A 193 -11.62 7.98 3.83
CA ARG A 193 -12.08 7.23 2.66
C ARG A 193 -13.18 8.02 1.95
N PRO A 194 -13.23 8.00 0.59
CA PRO A 194 -14.24 8.74 -0.14
C PRO A 194 -15.66 8.41 0.33
N VAL A 195 -16.35 9.35 0.95
CA VAL A 195 -17.66 9.14 1.62
C VAL A 195 -18.77 8.82 0.62
N TYR A 196 -18.59 9.17 -0.65
CA TYR A 196 -19.52 8.81 -1.73
C TYR A 196 -19.36 7.35 -2.18
N GLN A 197 -18.24 6.70 -1.86
CA GLN A 197 -17.99 5.28 -2.11
C GLN A 197 -18.37 4.48 -0.88
N THR A 198 -19.50 3.79 -0.93
CA THR A 198 -20.07 3.06 0.21
C THR A 198 -20.20 1.57 -0.10
N GLY A 199 -20.41 0.77 0.95
CA GLY A 199 -20.61 -0.66 0.79
C GLY A 199 -19.35 -1.48 0.68
N LYS A 200 -19.48 -2.66 0.08
CA LYS A 200 -18.38 -3.59 -0.12
C LYS A 200 -17.59 -3.21 -1.38
N HIS A 201 -16.30 -3.35 -1.31
CA HIS A 201 -15.40 -3.16 -2.45
C HIS A 201 -14.74 -4.47 -2.87
N SER A 202 -14.21 -4.48 -4.11
CA SER A 202 -13.42 -5.59 -4.61
C SER A 202 -12.14 -5.78 -3.77
N PRO A 203 -11.66 -7.02 -3.61
CA PRO A 203 -10.38 -7.23 -2.94
C PRO A 203 -9.22 -6.76 -3.83
N SER A 204 -8.15 -6.26 -3.19
CA SER A 204 -6.85 -6.05 -3.83
C SER A 204 -5.75 -6.30 -2.81
N ALA A 205 -4.73 -7.06 -3.18
CA ALA A 205 -3.55 -7.26 -2.36
C ALA A 205 -2.69 -5.98 -2.28
N TRP A 206 -2.70 -5.19 -3.34
CA TRP A 206 -1.88 -3.98 -3.51
C TRP A 206 -2.56 -2.69 -3.06
N LYS A 207 -3.70 -2.78 -2.36
CA LYS A 207 -4.37 -1.61 -1.77
C LYS A 207 -4.67 -1.86 -0.31
N MET A 208 -4.15 -1.00 0.55
CA MET A 208 -4.41 -1.02 1.99
C MET A 208 -5.58 -0.11 2.36
N THR A 209 -5.66 1.04 1.68
CA THR A 209 -6.71 2.04 1.87
C THR A 209 -6.82 2.95 0.65
N ASP A 210 -8.00 3.48 0.39
CA ASP A 210 -8.26 4.54 -0.58
C ASP A 210 -8.45 5.92 0.10
N ALA A 211 -8.11 6.02 1.39
CA ALA A 211 -8.21 7.25 2.14
C ALA A 211 -7.30 8.36 1.56
N MET A 212 -7.78 9.59 1.63
CA MET A 212 -7.11 10.79 1.17
C MET A 212 -7.26 11.95 2.17
N GLU A 213 -6.37 12.92 2.13
CA GLU A 213 -6.45 14.14 2.93
C GLU A 213 -7.57 15.05 2.41
N SER A 214 -8.80 14.71 2.73
CA SER A 214 -9.97 15.52 2.37
C SER A 214 -11.09 15.35 3.39
N TRP A 215 -11.77 16.44 3.70
CA TRP A 215 -13.05 16.46 4.44
C TRP A 215 -14.08 17.30 3.64
N SER A 216 -14.11 17.10 2.31
CA SER A 216 -15.00 17.84 1.40
C SER A 216 -15.72 16.84 0.50
N PHE A 217 -16.85 16.33 0.96
CA PHE A 217 -17.67 15.32 0.27
C PHE A 217 -19.10 15.83 0.10
N ARG A 218 -19.27 16.76 -0.83
CA ARG A 218 -20.56 17.42 -1.11
C ARG A 218 -21.67 16.41 -1.39
N GLY A 219 -22.81 16.57 -0.74
CA GLY A 219 -24.00 15.70 -0.89
C GLY A 219 -23.85 14.35 -0.13
N CYS A 220 -22.88 14.26 0.77
CA CYS A 220 -22.69 13.08 1.60
C CYS A 220 -23.04 13.31 3.08
N GLU A 221 -23.68 14.43 3.41
CA GLU A 221 -24.06 14.79 4.77
C GLU A 221 -24.89 13.65 5.42
N GLY A 222 -24.52 13.28 6.65
CA GLY A 222 -25.12 12.16 7.40
C GLY A 222 -24.64 10.76 6.99
N LYS A 223 -23.95 10.60 5.85
CA LYS A 223 -23.37 9.30 5.47
C LYS A 223 -22.23 8.92 6.39
N ARG A 224 -22.00 7.62 6.53
CA ARG A 224 -20.89 7.07 7.30
C ARG A 224 -19.54 7.39 6.64
N ALA A 225 -18.70 8.15 7.34
CA ALA A 225 -17.33 8.40 6.96
C ALA A 225 -16.37 7.47 7.73
N GLU A 226 -15.40 6.88 7.06
CA GLU A 226 -14.30 6.11 7.64
C GLU A 226 -13.06 6.98 7.65
N VAL A 227 -12.57 7.28 8.86
CA VAL A 227 -11.44 8.18 9.11
C VAL A 227 -10.25 7.37 9.59
N GLU A 228 -9.09 7.63 9.06
CA GLU A 228 -7.82 7.05 9.47
C GLU A 228 -6.90 8.13 10.03
N VAL A 229 -6.34 7.88 11.21
CA VAL A 229 -5.31 8.71 11.83
C VAL A 229 -4.00 7.93 11.79
N TYR A 230 -2.98 8.48 11.16
CA TYR A 230 -1.66 7.89 11.11
C TYR A 230 -0.74 8.53 12.13
N THR A 231 -0.22 7.73 13.05
CA THR A 231 0.62 8.19 14.15
C THR A 231 1.40 7.03 14.79
N ARG A 232 2.55 7.31 15.36
CA ARG A 232 3.28 6.38 16.25
C ARG A 232 2.89 6.56 17.72
N GLU A 233 2.14 7.60 18.05
CA GLU A 233 1.67 7.87 19.41
C GLU A 233 0.72 6.78 19.92
N SER A 234 0.58 6.69 21.25
CA SER A 234 -0.14 5.58 21.90
C SER A 234 -1.66 5.61 21.68
N ALA A 235 -2.22 6.79 21.45
CA ALA A 235 -3.66 6.97 21.24
C ALA A 235 -3.98 8.20 20.39
N ALA A 236 -5.19 8.22 19.83
CA ALA A 236 -5.77 9.40 19.19
C ALA A 236 -7.20 9.64 19.65
N ALA A 237 -7.60 10.92 19.76
CA ALA A 237 -8.98 11.35 19.88
C ALA A 237 -9.42 12.08 18.62
N LEU A 238 -10.61 11.76 18.13
CA LEU A 238 -11.23 12.41 16.98
C LEU A 238 -12.31 13.38 17.45
N PHE A 239 -12.33 14.55 16.83
CA PHE A 239 -13.32 15.61 17.06
C PHE A 239 -13.95 16.02 15.73
N LEU A 240 -15.23 16.35 15.77
CA LEU A 240 -15.97 16.91 14.65
C LEU A 240 -16.70 18.17 15.12
N ASN A 241 -16.39 19.29 14.50
CA ASN A 241 -16.96 20.60 14.87
C ASN A 241 -16.83 20.90 16.37
N GLY A 242 -15.64 20.65 16.96
CA GLY A 242 -15.37 20.81 18.39
C GLY A 242 -15.92 19.71 19.31
N ARG A 243 -16.84 18.87 18.83
CA ARG A 243 -17.44 17.77 19.59
C ARG A 243 -16.54 16.55 19.55
N LYS A 244 -16.14 16.02 20.71
CA LYS A 244 -15.36 14.79 20.81
C LYS A 244 -16.20 13.59 20.37
N ILE A 245 -15.70 12.84 19.39
CA ILE A 245 -16.35 11.64 18.87
C ILE A 245 -15.90 10.40 19.65
N ALA A 246 -14.59 10.16 19.72
CA ALA A 246 -14.01 9.02 20.44
C ALA A 246 -12.53 9.23 20.72
N LYS A 247 -11.98 8.50 21.72
CA LYS A 247 -10.53 8.29 21.91
C LYS A 247 -10.24 6.80 21.77
N LYS A 248 -9.22 6.44 20.97
CA LYS A 248 -8.83 5.05 20.72
C LYS A 248 -7.32 4.87 20.89
N LYS A 249 -6.93 3.75 21.48
CA LYS A 249 -5.53 3.34 21.57
C LYS A 249 -5.03 2.82 20.23
N ARG A 250 -3.77 3.11 19.90
CA ARG A 250 -3.06 2.51 18.80
C ARG A 250 -2.84 1.00 19.09
N LYS A 251 -3.02 0.18 18.07
CA LYS A 251 -2.68 -1.24 18.11
C LYS A 251 -1.22 -1.42 17.63
N LYS A 252 -0.90 -2.57 17.05
CA LYS A 252 0.44 -2.86 16.50
C LYS A 252 0.77 -2.10 15.21
N ASP A 253 -0.22 -1.45 14.62
CA ASP A 253 -0.10 -0.69 13.38
C ASP A 253 -0.06 0.82 13.69
N CYS A 254 0.57 1.61 12.83
CA CYS A 254 0.61 3.08 12.94
C CYS A 254 -0.69 3.75 12.45
N ARG A 255 -1.81 3.02 12.42
CA ARG A 255 -3.11 3.46 11.92
C ARG A 255 -4.21 3.23 12.95
N ILE A 256 -4.93 4.32 13.29
CA ILE A 256 -6.11 4.28 14.16
C ILE A 256 -7.34 4.63 13.32
N ARG A 257 -8.36 3.77 13.33
CA ARG A 257 -9.58 3.95 12.53
C ARG A 257 -10.73 4.44 13.36
N PHE A 258 -11.45 5.42 12.81
CA PHE A 258 -12.70 5.94 13.38
C PHE A 258 -13.83 5.84 12.35
N THR A 259 -15.04 5.91 12.85
CA THR A 259 -16.25 6.04 12.05
C THR A 259 -17.06 7.18 12.62
N VAL A 260 -17.53 8.08 11.77
CA VAL A 260 -18.29 9.26 12.14
C VAL A 260 -19.30 9.60 11.03
N PRO A 261 -20.50 10.11 11.33
CA PRO A 261 -21.34 10.70 10.30
C PRO A 261 -20.62 11.90 9.67
N TYR A 262 -20.66 12.00 8.34
CA TYR A 262 -20.09 13.15 7.66
C TYR A 262 -20.94 14.39 7.91
N GLU A 263 -20.30 15.44 8.39
CA GLU A 263 -20.87 16.78 8.55
C GLU A 263 -19.83 17.79 8.01
N ASN A 264 -20.30 18.82 7.31
CA ASN A 264 -19.42 19.91 6.89
C ASN A 264 -18.81 20.61 8.11
N GLY A 265 -17.57 21.08 7.98
CA GLY A 265 -16.87 21.79 9.04
C GLY A 265 -15.45 21.25 9.28
N CYS A 266 -15.03 21.17 10.52
CA CYS A 266 -13.68 20.80 10.92
C CYS A 266 -13.63 19.40 11.55
N LEU A 267 -12.88 18.51 10.92
CA LEU A 267 -12.50 17.22 11.47
C LEU A 267 -11.07 17.34 12.04
N LYS A 268 -10.92 17.10 13.36
CA LYS A 268 -9.64 17.25 14.07
C LYS A 268 -9.26 15.96 14.78
N ALA A 269 -8.00 15.58 14.70
CA ALA A 269 -7.41 14.56 15.54
C ALA A 269 -6.37 15.14 16.48
N ILE A 270 -6.38 14.68 17.74
CA ILE A 270 -5.35 14.95 18.73
C ILE A 270 -4.74 13.61 19.12
N VAL A 271 -3.43 13.50 19.12
CA VAL A 271 -2.71 12.29 19.50
C VAL A 271 -2.06 12.45 20.86
N TYR A 272 -1.89 11.32 21.54
CA TYR A 272 -1.39 11.25 22.91
C TYR A 272 -0.26 10.25 23.02
N ASP A 273 0.76 10.62 23.76
CA ASP A 273 1.91 9.76 24.09
C ASP A 273 1.55 8.62 25.08
N GLU A 274 2.55 7.90 25.55
CA GLU A 274 2.38 6.83 26.53
C GLU A 274 1.97 7.34 27.93
N ALA A 275 2.35 8.57 28.27
CA ALA A 275 1.96 9.22 29.52
C ALA A 275 0.51 9.76 29.47
N GLY A 276 -0.07 9.82 28.27
CA GLY A 276 -1.42 10.35 28.04
C GLY A 276 -1.46 11.85 27.78
N GLU A 277 -0.30 12.50 27.65
CA GLU A 277 -0.15 13.90 27.29
C GLU A 277 -0.34 14.13 25.80
N GLU A 278 -0.78 15.35 25.43
CA GLU A 278 -0.98 15.71 24.02
C GLU A 278 0.36 15.85 23.30
N ALA A 279 0.58 15.01 22.27
CA ALA A 279 1.81 14.93 21.49
C ALA A 279 1.71 15.59 20.11
N GLY A 280 0.51 15.98 19.69
CA GLY A 280 0.27 16.66 18.41
C GLY A 280 -1.18 16.64 17.96
N CYS A 281 -1.47 17.42 16.94
CA CYS A 281 -2.79 17.45 16.33
C CYS A 281 -2.72 17.72 14.84
N CYS A 282 -3.80 17.38 14.13
CA CYS A 282 -4.03 17.73 12.73
C CYS A 282 -5.52 17.92 12.46
N GLU A 283 -5.85 18.64 11.40
CA GLU A 283 -7.23 18.92 11.05
C GLU A 283 -7.44 18.95 9.54
N LEU A 284 -8.65 18.61 9.13
CA LEU A 284 -9.16 18.77 7.77
C LEU A 284 -10.43 19.60 7.81
N ILE A 285 -10.52 20.58 6.94
CA ILE A 285 -11.65 21.51 6.89
C ILE A 285 -12.42 21.31 5.58
N THR A 286 -13.74 21.30 5.66
CA THR A 286 -14.58 21.28 4.44
C THR A 286 -14.35 22.55 3.65
N ALA A 287 -14.01 22.40 2.36
CA ALA A 287 -13.86 23.52 1.45
C ALA A 287 -15.19 24.27 1.29
N GLY A 288 -15.15 25.59 1.31
CA GLY A 288 -16.27 26.46 0.98
C GLY A 288 -16.65 26.40 -0.49
N ALA A 289 -17.59 27.24 -0.89
CA ALA A 289 -17.93 27.44 -2.30
C ALA A 289 -16.72 28.02 -3.06
N THR A 290 -16.51 27.57 -4.30
CA THR A 290 -15.48 28.15 -5.17
C THR A 290 -15.79 29.60 -5.43
N THR A 291 -14.87 30.49 -5.10
CA THR A 291 -15.02 31.94 -5.23
C THR A 291 -14.36 32.50 -6.50
N CYS A 292 -13.18 31.99 -6.83
CA CYS A 292 -12.46 32.40 -8.05
C CYS A 292 -11.46 31.32 -8.47
N LEU A 293 -11.03 31.39 -9.71
CA LEU A 293 -9.87 30.68 -10.25
C LEU A 293 -8.75 31.68 -10.42
N LEU A 294 -7.62 31.46 -9.74
CA LEU A 294 -6.41 32.29 -9.89
C LEU A 294 -5.37 31.49 -10.67
N MET A 295 -4.93 32.05 -11.79
CA MET A 295 -3.81 31.52 -12.55
C MET A 295 -2.58 32.38 -12.31
N ILE A 296 -1.53 31.80 -11.76
CA ILE A 296 -0.25 32.46 -11.50
C ILE A 296 0.80 31.82 -12.40
N PRO A 297 1.13 32.44 -13.55
CA PRO A 297 2.17 31.88 -14.42
C PRO A 297 3.55 32.13 -13.80
N GLU A 298 4.45 31.17 -13.88
CA GLU A 298 5.85 31.33 -13.43
C GLU A 298 6.60 32.39 -14.22
N LYS A 299 6.22 32.56 -15.49
CA LYS A 299 6.79 33.57 -16.39
C LYS A 299 5.66 34.29 -17.13
N SER A 300 5.76 35.61 -17.21
CA SER A 300 4.82 36.41 -17.96
C SER A 300 4.95 36.26 -19.49
N THR A 301 6.05 35.70 -19.96
CA THR A 301 6.34 35.46 -21.38
C THR A 301 7.07 34.13 -21.53
N VAL A 302 6.58 33.26 -22.39
CA VAL A 302 7.27 32.06 -22.86
C VAL A 302 7.88 32.37 -24.21
N LYS A 303 9.18 32.18 -24.36
CA LYS A 303 9.83 32.23 -25.71
C LYS A 303 9.78 30.82 -26.26
N ASP A 304 9.31 30.69 -27.51
CA ASP A 304 9.36 29.45 -28.27
C ASP A 304 10.78 28.96 -28.51
#